data_00226c255c2bf9d05eec8edf52d85e56
#
_entry.id   00226c255c2bf9d05eec8edf52d85e56
#
_cell.length_a   1.000
_cell.length_b   1.000
_cell.length_c   1.000
_cell.angle_alpha   90.00
_cell.angle_beta   90.00
_cell.angle_gamma   90.00
#
_symmetry.space_group_name_H-M   'P 1'
#
loop_
_entity.id
_entity.type
_entity.pdbx_description
1 polymer ?
#
loop_
_entity_poly.entity_id
_entity_poly.type
_entity_poly.pdbx_seq_one_letter_code
_entity_poly.pdbx_strand_id
1 'polypeptide(L)'
;MTTILASMENSLLMVESTRNGWKIHERLKNCSQICIATDPQNTDRAYCGSFDAGLWKTDDGGQTWDKTALTISNANVTSVSVSPIQKGEGGFNRLFVGTEPSAIYASSDGGQTWNRFEGINKLNSSSTWSFPPRPWTNHVRWIEPDANKKEYIFVAIEAGALIKSFDGGKTWKDRVENGPYDTHVLVSHNKAPKRLILQLVMVILKVKTTV
;
A
#
# COMPACT_ATOMS: atom_id res chain seq x y z
N MET A 1 -14.83 -18.68 -11.40
CA MET A 1 -14.92 -18.67 -9.93
C MET A 1 -14.42 -17.30 -9.49
N THR A 2 -15.12 -16.64 -8.58
CA THR A 2 -14.69 -15.33 -8.06
C THR A 2 -14.24 -15.50 -6.61
N THR A 3 -13.05 -15.00 -6.30
CA THR A 3 -12.53 -14.95 -4.93
C THR A 3 -12.43 -13.52 -4.47
N ILE A 4 -12.93 -13.23 -3.27
CA ILE A 4 -12.82 -11.93 -2.61
C ILE A 4 -11.97 -12.12 -1.35
N LEU A 5 -10.97 -11.28 -1.18
CA LEU A 5 -10.17 -11.23 0.04
C LEU A 5 -10.56 -9.98 0.82
N ALA A 6 -10.93 -10.14 2.08
CA ALA A 6 -11.36 -9.03 2.94
C ALA A 6 -10.53 -9.02 4.24
N SER A 7 -9.81 -7.92 4.42
CA SER A 7 -9.06 -7.64 5.65
C SER A 7 -10.03 -7.25 6.76
N MET A 8 -9.98 -7.96 7.87
CA MET A 8 -10.79 -7.75 9.06
C MET A 8 -9.89 -7.43 10.26
N GLU A 9 -10.46 -6.92 11.33
CA GLU A 9 -9.70 -6.50 12.51
C GLU A 9 -8.77 -7.59 13.07
N ASN A 10 -9.23 -8.86 13.09
CA ASN A 10 -8.51 -9.96 13.74
C ASN A 10 -8.30 -11.17 12.82
N SER A 11 -8.61 -11.04 11.53
CA SER A 11 -8.45 -12.13 10.56
C SER A 11 -8.56 -11.64 9.12
N LEU A 12 -8.26 -12.50 8.19
CA LEU A 12 -8.53 -12.32 6.76
C LEU A 12 -9.65 -13.26 6.34
N LEU A 13 -10.68 -12.75 5.69
CA LEU A 13 -11.71 -13.58 5.08
C LEU A 13 -11.38 -13.81 3.60
N MET A 14 -11.40 -15.07 3.19
CA MET A 14 -11.42 -15.50 1.80
C MET A 14 -12.83 -15.97 1.47
N VAL A 15 -13.48 -15.30 0.53
CA VAL A 15 -14.88 -15.57 0.13
C VAL A 15 -14.90 -16.04 -1.31
N GLU A 16 -15.34 -17.25 -1.53
CA GLU A 16 -15.34 -17.90 -2.85
C GLU A 16 -16.77 -18.08 -3.37
N SER A 17 -16.98 -17.75 -4.65
CA SER A 17 -18.25 -18.05 -5.33
C SER A 17 -18.33 -19.55 -5.64
N THR A 18 -19.45 -20.15 -5.29
CA THR A 18 -19.77 -21.55 -5.60
C THR A 18 -21.07 -21.62 -6.41
N ARG A 19 -21.43 -22.80 -6.92
CA ARG A 19 -22.72 -23.01 -7.61
C ARG A 19 -23.93 -22.72 -6.71
N ASN A 20 -23.77 -22.90 -5.39
CA ASN A 20 -24.84 -22.82 -4.40
C ASN A 20 -24.75 -21.54 -3.51
N GLY A 21 -23.98 -20.53 -3.93
CA GLY A 21 -23.79 -19.28 -3.17
C GLY A 21 -22.33 -19.02 -2.87
N TRP A 22 -22.04 -18.52 -1.66
CA TRP A 22 -20.71 -18.13 -1.24
C TRP A 22 -20.20 -19.01 -0.12
N LYS A 23 -18.92 -19.39 -0.18
CA LYS A 23 -18.21 -20.09 0.89
C LYS A 23 -17.20 -19.15 1.51
N ILE A 24 -17.19 -19.07 2.83
CA ILE A 24 -16.31 -18.18 3.59
C ILE A 24 -15.28 -19.02 4.33
N HIS A 25 -14.02 -18.63 4.17
CA HIS A 25 -12.90 -19.22 4.89
C HIS A 25 -12.18 -18.11 5.65
N GLU A 26 -11.87 -18.37 6.90
CA GLU A 26 -11.09 -17.48 7.74
C GLU A 26 -9.61 -17.87 7.68
N ARG A 27 -8.74 -16.87 7.45
CA ARG A 27 -7.29 -17.01 7.36
C ARG A 27 -6.62 -16.00 8.30
N LEU A 28 -5.34 -16.15 8.56
CA LEU A 28 -4.51 -15.24 9.36
C LEU A 28 -5.21 -14.80 10.66
N LYS A 29 -5.71 -15.77 11.43
CA LYS A 29 -6.41 -15.53 12.69
C LYS A 29 -5.49 -14.91 13.73
N ASN A 30 -6.07 -14.06 14.58
CA ASN A 30 -5.36 -13.36 15.66
C ASN A 30 -4.24 -12.44 15.18
N CYS A 31 -4.31 -11.94 13.95
CA CYS A 31 -3.44 -10.90 13.43
C CYS A 31 -4.30 -9.68 13.09
N SER A 32 -3.83 -8.48 13.48
CA SER A 32 -4.51 -7.22 13.16
C SER A 32 -4.25 -6.84 11.71
N GLN A 33 -5.16 -7.25 10.83
CA GLN A 33 -5.05 -7.01 9.39
C GLN A 33 -5.46 -5.58 9.06
N ILE A 34 -4.61 -4.86 8.32
CA ILE A 34 -4.85 -3.43 8.00
C ILE A 34 -5.01 -3.20 6.51
N CYS A 35 -4.23 -3.89 5.68
CA CYS A 35 -4.18 -3.63 4.25
C CYS A 35 -4.00 -4.91 3.44
N ILE A 36 -4.50 -4.87 2.22
CA ILE A 36 -4.38 -5.98 1.27
C ILE A 36 -4.17 -5.44 -0.13
N ALA A 37 -3.34 -6.13 -0.93
CA ALA A 37 -3.15 -5.85 -2.34
C ALA A 37 -3.03 -7.15 -3.13
N THR A 38 -3.71 -7.23 -4.26
CA THR A 38 -3.57 -8.32 -5.23
C THR A 38 -2.53 -7.95 -6.29
N ASP A 39 -1.84 -8.94 -6.83
CA ASP A 39 -0.97 -8.73 -7.99
C ASP A 39 -1.84 -8.64 -9.26
N PRO A 40 -1.86 -7.48 -9.96
CA PRO A 40 -2.73 -7.30 -11.13
C PRO A 40 -2.36 -8.20 -12.32
N GLN A 41 -1.23 -8.90 -12.28
CA GLN A 41 -0.77 -9.78 -13.35
C GLN A 41 -0.71 -11.25 -12.93
N ASN A 42 -0.97 -11.55 -11.66
CA ASN A 42 -1.11 -12.91 -11.16
C ASN A 42 -2.25 -12.95 -10.14
N THR A 43 -3.41 -13.38 -10.58
CA THR A 43 -4.65 -13.42 -9.78
C THR A 43 -4.57 -14.33 -8.55
N ASP A 44 -3.62 -15.26 -8.53
CA ASP A 44 -3.41 -16.16 -7.39
C ASP A 44 -2.48 -15.54 -6.33
N ARG A 45 -1.86 -14.39 -6.65
CA ARG A 45 -0.94 -13.70 -5.74
C ARG A 45 -1.59 -12.51 -5.07
N ALA A 46 -1.44 -12.47 -3.74
CA ALA A 46 -1.83 -11.32 -2.94
C ALA A 46 -0.89 -11.13 -1.74
N TYR A 47 -0.92 -9.93 -1.18
CA TYR A 47 -0.15 -9.56 0.00
C TYR A 47 -1.10 -8.95 1.03
N CYS A 48 -0.92 -9.32 2.31
CA CYS A 48 -1.71 -8.80 3.42
C CYS A 48 -0.79 -8.26 4.49
N GLY A 49 -0.93 -6.98 4.81
CA GLY A 49 -0.17 -6.30 5.85
C GLY A 49 -0.89 -6.32 7.19
N SER A 50 -0.13 -6.58 8.25
CA SER A 50 -0.62 -6.58 9.62
C SER A 50 0.12 -5.54 10.45
N PHE A 51 -0.60 -4.94 11.40
CA PHE A 51 -0.03 -3.95 12.31
C PHE A 51 0.94 -4.58 13.33
N ASP A 52 0.78 -5.85 13.62
CA ASP A 52 1.52 -6.56 14.67
C ASP A 52 2.30 -7.78 14.19
N ALA A 53 2.05 -8.23 12.95
CA ALA A 53 2.60 -9.47 12.44
C ALA A 53 3.34 -9.33 11.08
N GLY A 54 3.55 -8.10 10.59
CA GLY A 54 4.31 -7.81 9.37
C GLY A 54 3.52 -8.07 8.08
N LEU A 55 4.19 -8.59 7.06
CA LEU A 55 3.61 -8.83 5.74
C LEU A 55 3.49 -10.33 5.44
N TRP A 56 2.34 -10.72 4.94
CA TRP A 56 2.02 -12.07 4.49
C TRP A 56 1.80 -12.09 2.98
N LYS A 57 2.12 -13.21 2.35
CA LYS A 57 1.96 -13.44 0.91
C LYS A 57 1.21 -14.75 0.67
N THR A 58 0.36 -14.77 -0.35
CA THR A 58 -0.19 -15.97 -0.96
C THR A 58 0.20 -16.04 -2.43
N ASP A 59 0.38 -17.25 -2.96
CA ASP A 59 0.56 -17.55 -4.38
C ASP A 59 -0.48 -18.57 -4.89
N ASP A 60 -1.52 -18.86 -4.10
CA ASP A 60 -2.56 -19.87 -4.38
C ASP A 60 -4.00 -19.34 -4.22
N GLY A 61 -4.20 -18.04 -4.46
CA GLY A 61 -5.52 -17.40 -4.39
C GLY A 61 -6.04 -17.19 -2.97
N GLY A 62 -5.17 -17.24 -1.95
CA GLY A 62 -5.53 -17.03 -0.55
C GLY A 62 -5.80 -18.30 0.25
N GLN A 63 -5.53 -19.47 -0.32
CA GLN A 63 -5.69 -20.74 0.39
C GLN A 63 -4.66 -20.89 1.50
N THR A 64 -3.38 -20.58 1.20
CA THR A 64 -2.29 -20.55 2.16
C THR A 64 -1.58 -19.21 2.16
N TRP A 65 -0.95 -18.87 3.28
CA TRP A 65 -0.26 -17.60 3.50
C TRP A 65 1.06 -17.82 4.20
N ASP A 66 2.14 -17.32 3.57
CA ASP A 66 3.48 -17.35 4.11
C ASP A 66 3.92 -15.97 4.56
N LYS A 67 4.63 -15.90 5.69
CA LYS A 67 5.20 -14.65 6.17
C LYS A 67 6.40 -14.28 5.30
N THR A 68 6.40 -13.06 4.76
CA THR A 68 7.56 -12.57 4.00
C THR A 68 8.71 -12.19 4.93
N ALA A 69 9.94 -12.31 4.43
CA ALA A 69 11.13 -11.84 5.14
C ALA A 69 11.17 -10.31 5.10
N LEU A 70 10.45 -9.64 5.98
CA LEU A 70 10.64 -8.22 6.20
C LEU A 70 11.86 -8.01 7.09
N THR A 71 12.99 -7.70 6.50
CA THR A 71 14.21 -7.24 7.20
C THR A 71 14.10 -5.79 7.66
N ILE A 72 12.88 -5.33 7.95
CA ILE A 72 12.63 -4.01 8.49
C ILE A 72 12.34 -4.10 9.98
N SER A 73 12.90 -3.18 10.73
CA SER A 73 12.81 -3.12 12.20
C SER A 73 11.38 -2.91 12.72
N ASN A 74 10.45 -2.49 11.88
CA ASN A 74 9.07 -2.20 12.23
C ASN A 74 8.15 -3.26 11.62
N ALA A 75 7.48 -4.03 12.46
CA ALA A 75 6.49 -5.03 12.03
C ALA A 75 5.12 -4.41 11.66
N ASN A 76 4.92 -3.10 11.94
CA ASN A 76 3.63 -2.42 11.72
C ASN A 76 3.46 -2.04 10.26
N VAL A 77 2.94 -2.95 9.44
CA VAL A 77 2.65 -2.72 8.03
C VAL A 77 1.26 -2.09 7.90
N THR A 78 1.22 -0.83 7.47
CA THR A 78 -0.01 -0.03 7.37
C THR A 78 -0.50 0.17 5.93
N SER A 79 0.36 -0.08 4.94
CA SER A 79 0.01 0.00 3.53
C SER A 79 0.79 -1.03 2.72
N VAL A 80 0.13 -1.64 1.75
CA VAL A 80 0.76 -2.52 0.76
C VAL A 80 0.20 -2.20 -0.62
N SER A 81 1.04 -2.19 -1.65
CA SER A 81 0.63 -1.93 -3.02
C SER A 81 1.54 -2.65 -4.02
N VAL A 82 0.95 -3.19 -5.08
CA VAL A 82 1.67 -3.84 -6.18
C VAL A 82 1.54 -2.99 -7.43
N SER A 83 2.67 -2.65 -8.05
CA SER A 83 2.64 -1.83 -9.27
C SER A 83 1.98 -2.60 -10.42
N PRO A 84 1.04 -1.99 -11.14
CA PRO A 84 0.43 -2.62 -12.30
C PRO A 84 1.36 -2.71 -13.51
N ILE A 85 2.45 -1.94 -13.56
CA ILE A 85 3.31 -1.80 -14.73
C ILE A 85 4.80 -2.01 -14.47
N GLN A 86 5.27 -1.93 -13.22
CA GLN A 86 6.69 -2.15 -12.89
C GLN A 86 6.95 -3.63 -12.68
N LYS A 87 7.77 -4.20 -13.54
CA LYS A 87 8.23 -5.58 -13.41
C LYS A 87 9.42 -5.66 -12.44
N GLY A 88 9.42 -6.70 -11.63
CA GLY A 88 10.52 -7.12 -10.81
C GLY A 88 11.18 -8.38 -11.35
N GLU A 89 11.86 -9.11 -10.50
CA GLU A 89 12.56 -10.34 -10.79
C GLU A 89 11.65 -11.57 -10.62
N GLY A 90 11.97 -12.68 -11.25
CA GLY A 90 11.27 -13.96 -11.03
C GLY A 90 9.76 -13.94 -11.33
N GLY A 91 9.29 -13.05 -12.21
CA GLY A 91 7.86 -12.94 -12.55
C GLY A 91 7.02 -12.18 -11.51
N PHE A 92 7.66 -11.50 -10.57
CA PHE A 92 6.98 -10.58 -9.64
C PHE A 92 6.79 -9.20 -10.26
N ASN A 93 5.77 -8.49 -9.79
CA ASN A 93 5.68 -7.05 -9.97
C ASN A 93 6.32 -6.33 -8.78
N ARG A 94 6.72 -5.08 -8.99
CA ARG A 94 7.30 -4.29 -7.90
C ARG A 94 6.27 -4.06 -6.80
N LEU A 95 6.66 -4.44 -5.60
CA LEU A 95 5.86 -4.38 -4.39
C LEU A 95 6.33 -3.19 -3.53
N PHE A 96 5.38 -2.47 -2.94
CA PHE A 96 5.64 -1.37 -2.03
C PHE A 96 4.96 -1.63 -0.69
N VAL A 97 5.65 -1.26 0.38
CA VAL A 97 5.15 -1.36 1.75
C VAL A 97 5.37 -0.05 2.48
N GLY A 98 4.35 0.40 3.17
CA GLY A 98 4.38 1.52 4.10
C GLY A 98 4.18 1.05 5.53
N THR A 99 4.79 1.74 6.47
CA THR A 99 4.81 1.36 7.88
C THR A 99 4.40 2.48 8.83
N GLU A 100 4.23 2.12 10.10
CA GLU A 100 4.20 3.01 11.26
C GLU A 100 5.40 2.66 12.19
N PRO A 101 6.26 3.62 12.55
CA PRO A 101 6.38 4.97 12.01
C PRO A 101 6.62 5.01 10.50
N SER A 102 6.32 6.16 9.87
CA SER A 102 6.37 6.29 8.41
C SER A 102 7.73 5.94 7.83
N ALA A 103 7.76 4.85 7.09
CA ALA A 103 8.84 4.47 6.19
C ALA A 103 8.22 3.79 4.96
N ILE A 104 8.92 3.84 3.83
CA ILE A 104 8.49 3.22 2.59
C ILE A 104 9.58 2.26 2.13
N TYR A 105 9.18 1.07 1.77
CA TYR A 105 10.05 0.02 1.27
C TYR A 105 9.54 -0.49 -0.07
N ALA A 106 10.46 -0.92 -0.93
CA ALA A 106 10.14 -1.58 -2.19
C ALA A 106 10.89 -2.89 -2.33
N SER A 107 10.22 -3.88 -2.90
CA SER A 107 10.77 -5.17 -3.27
C SER A 107 10.55 -5.42 -4.76
N SER A 108 11.52 -6.09 -5.41
CA SER A 108 11.40 -6.54 -6.80
C SER A 108 11.36 -8.06 -6.94
N ASP A 109 11.43 -8.80 -5.84
CA ASP A 109 11.55 -10.26 -5.77
C ASP A 109 10.44 -10.92 -4.92
N GLY A 110 9.28 -10.27 -4.87
CA GLY A 110 8.11 -10.79 -4.15
C GLY A 110 8.20 -10.72 -2.63
N GLY A 111 9.03 -9.80 -2.11
CA GLY A 111 9.18 -9.57 -0.67
C GLY A 111 10.30 -10.37 -0.01
N GLN A 112 11.23 -10.93 -0.80
CA GLN A 112 12.41 -11.61 -0.25
C GLN A 112 13.47 -10.61 0.19
N THR A 113 13.69 -9.54 -0.61
CA THR A 113 14.58 -8.44 -0.25
C THR A 113 13.88 -7.10 -0.36
N TRP A 114 14.35 -6.11 0.41
CA TRP A 114 13.71 -4.82 0.54
C TRP A 114 14.71 -3.67 0.47
N ASN A 115 14.39 -2.68 -0.33
CA ASN A 115 15.08 -1.40 -0.38
C ASN A 115 14.23 -0.33 0.29
N ARG A 116 14.78 0.35 1.30
CA ARG A 116 14.14 1.49 1.93
C ARG A 116 14.29 2.72 1.06
N PHE A 117 13.21 3.50 0.91
CA PHE A 117 13.27 4.81 0.31
C PHE A 117 13.70 5.85 1.35
N GLU A 118 14.85 6.44 1.10
CA GLU A 118 15.35 7.51 1.95
C GLU A 118 14.72 8.87 1.58
N GLY A 119 14.80 9.81 2.50
CA GLY A 119 14.46 11.21 2.24
C GLY A 119 13.04 11.64 2.61
N ILE A 120 12.08 10.74 2.79
CA ILE A 120 10.73 11.15 3.17
C ILE A 120 10.70 11.88 4.53
N ASN A 121 11.48 11.41 5.48
CA ASN A 121 11.58 12.00 6.81
C ASN A 121 12.44 13.29 6.85
N LYS A 122 13.01 13.71 5.71
CA LYS A 122 13.75 14.96 5.54
C LYS A 122 12.91 16.06 4.88
N LEU A 123 11.68 15.77 4.52
CA LEU A 123 10.75 16.75 3.96
C LEU A 123 10.40 17.79 5.02
N ASN A 124 10.21 19.03 4.62
CA ASN A 124 9.94 20.14 5.55
C ASN A 124 8.67 19.89 6.38
N SER A 125 7.65 19.27 5.78
CA SER A 125 6.40 18.93 6.47
C SER A 125 6.53 17.77 7.44
N SER A 126 7.58 16.95 7.35
CA SER A 126 7.68 15.70 8.11
C SER A 126 7.62 15.88 9.63
N SER A 127 8.10 17.00 10.13
CA SER A 127 8.02 17.37 11.57
C SER A 127 6.60 17.66 12.07
N THR A 128 5.66 17.85 11.14
CA THR A 128 4.25 18.15 11.46
C THR A 128 3.33 16.94 11.26
N TRP A 129 3.86 15.81 10.79
CA TRP A 129 3.08 14.62 10.59
C TRP A 129 2.74 13.99 11.93
N SER A 130 1.46 13.73 12.15
CA SER A 130 0.99 13.09 13.38
C SER A 130 -0.32 12.37 13.12
N PHE A 131 -0.60 11.35 13.91
CA PHE A 131 -1.90 10.70 13.91
C PHE A 131 -2.60 11.02 15.23
N PRO A 132 -3.67 11.82 15.26
CA PRO A 132 -4.26 12.34 16.50
C PRO A 132 -4.58 11.32 17.59
N PRO A 133 -5.09 10.10 17.28
CA PRO A 133 -5.27 9.06 18.30
C PRO A 133 -3.96 8.53 18.89
N ARG A 134 -2.85 8.71 18.16
CA ARG A 134 -1.49 8.29 18.55
C ARG A 134 -0.51 9.40 18.17
N PRO A 135 -0.45 10.51 18.93
CA PRO A 135 0.21 11.74 18.51
C PRO A 135 1.73 11.62 18.32
N TRP A 136 2.34 10.54 18.80
CA TRP A 136 3.78 10.30 18.71
C TRP A 136 4.19 9.56 17.44
N THR A 137 3.22 9.03 16.68
CA THR A 137 3.48 8.24 15.49
C THR A 137 2.74 8.82 14.29
N ASN A 138 3.39 8.79 13.16
CA ASN A 138 2.79 9.01 11.86
C ASN A 138 2.93 7.72 11.04
N HIS A 139 2.04 7.48 10.10
CA HIS A 139 2.10 6.28 9.29
C HIS A 139 1.76 6.52 7.83
N VAL A 140 2.28 5.64 6.98
CA VAL A 140 1.93 5.59 5.58
C VAL A 140 0.55 4.97 5.43
N ARG A 141 -0.43 5.76 5.05
CA ARG A 141 -1.83 5.32 4.90
C ARG A 141 -2.08 4.63 3.57
N TRP A 142 -1.45 5.12 2.50
CA TRP A 142 -1.62 4.59 1.15
C TRP A 142 -0.38 4.83 0.29
N ILE A 143 -0.08 3.86 -0.58
CA ILE A 143 0.93 3.99 -1.62
C ILE A 143 0.27 3.67 -2.94
N GLU A 144 0.35 4.61 -3.90
CA GLU A 144 -0.18 4.46 -5.25
C GLU A 144 0.96 4.59 -6.27
N PRO A 145 1.50 3.48 -6.78
CA PRO A 145 2.35 3.50 -7.97
C PRO A 145 1.48 3.85 -9.18
N ASP A 146 1.90 4.83 -9.97
CA ASP A 146 1.11 5.31 -11.11
C ASP A 146 0.90 4.21 -12.16
N ALA A 147 -0.33 4.10 -12.66
CA ALA A 147 -0.71 3.09 -13.64
C ALA A 147 -0.19 3.37 -15.07
N ASN A 148 0.46 4.53 -15.32
CA ASN A 148 0.93 4.96 -16.64
C ASN A 148 2.42 5.30 -16.68
N LYS A 149 3.01 5.65 -15.53
CA LYS A 149 4.39 6.12 -15.40
C LYS A 149 5.09 5.34 -14.29
N LYS A 150 5.97 4.42 -14.66
CA LYS A 150 6.67 3.53 -13.70
C LYS A 150 7.53 4.27 -12.67
N GLU A 151 7.95 5.50 -12.95
CA GLU A 151 8.75 6.32 -12.04
C GLU A 151 7.91 7.11 -11.04
N TYR A 152 6.57 7.18 -11.24
CA TYR A 152 5.70 8.00 -10.41
C TYR A 152 5.13 7.19 -9.25
N ILE A 153 5.27 7.73 -8.06
CA ILE A 153 4.77 7.14 -6.82
C ILE A 153 4.11 8.26 -6.00
N PHE A 154 2.88 8.05 -5.60
CA PHE A 154 2.13 8.95 -4.73
C PHE A 154 1.92 8.27 -3.38
N VAL A 155 2.12 9.00 -2.29
CA VAL A 155 2.03 8.43 -0.95
C VAL A 155 1.23 9.36 -0.05
N ALA A 156 0.22 8.81 0.58
CA ALA A 156 -0.54 9.46 1.64
C ALA A 156 0.06 9.13 3.00
N ILE A 157 0.46 10.15 3.73
CA ILE A 157 0.75 10.09 5.16
C ILE A 157 -0.52 10.57 5.86
N GLU A 158 -1.14 9.74 6.67
CA GLU A 158 -2.38 10.08 7.38
C GLU A 158 -2.15 11.26 8.32
N ALA A 159 -3.06 12.24 8.31
CA ALA A 159 -2.96 13.51 9.03
C ALA A 159 -1.58 14.20 8.86
N GLY A 160 -1.00 14.10 7.67
CA GLY A 160 0.35 14.60 7.40
C GLY A 160 0.54 15.24 6.03
N ALA A 161 0.51 14.44 4.98
CA ALA A 161 0.87 14.94 3.65
C ALA A 161 0.43 14.01 2.52
N LEU A 162 0.25 14.57 1.34
CA LEU A 162 0.37 13.86 0.07
C LEU A 162 1.75 14.17 -0.52
N ILE A 163 2.67 13.21 -0.41
CA ILE A 163 4.02 13.32 -0.98
C ILE A 163 4.12 12.56 -2.30
N LYS A 164 5.08 12.95 -3.15
CA LYS A 164 5.19 12.42 -4.52
C LYS A 164 6.64 12.18 -4.88
N SER A 165 6.89 11.11 -5.64
CA SER A 165 8.15 10.91 -6.36
C SER A 165 7.86 10.79 -7.85
N PHE A 166 8.76 11.35 -8.68
CA PHE A 166 8.67 11.26 -10.15
C PHE A 166 9.91 10.58 -10.77
N ASP A 167 10.76 9.99 -9.92
CA ASP A 167 12.05 9.38 -10.29
C ASP A 167 12.26 8.00 -9.64
N GLY A 168 11.16 7.32 -9.33
CA GLY A 168 11.19 5.97 -8.77
C GLY A 168 11.54 5.90 -7.29
N GLY A 169 11.32 6.98 -6.54
CA GLY A 169 11.58 7.06 -5.11
C GLY A 169 12.97 7.57 -4.74
N LYS A 170 13.76 8.07 -5.71
CA LYS A 170 15.09 8.64 -5.45
C LYS A 170 14.98 10.01 -4.76
N THR A 171 14.04 10.83 -5.22
CA THR A 171 13.71 12.11 -4.60
C THR A 171 12.21 12.22 -4.34
N TRP A 172 11.85 13.05 -3.35
CA TRP A 172 10.47 13.23 -2.93
C TRP A 172 10.10 14.72 -2.93
N LYS A 173 8.92 15.00 -3.45
CA LYS A 173 8.28 16.30 -3.37
C LYS A 173 7.34 16.32 -2.17
N ASP A 174 7.48 17.35 -1.35
CA ASP A 174 6.64 17.58 -0.20
C ASP A 174 5.20 17.94 -0.57
N ARG A 175 4.31 18.01 0.41
CA ARG A 175 2.95 18.54 0.24
C ARG A 175 3.00 19.97 -0.27
N VAL A 176 2.04 20.33 -1.09
CA VAL A 176 1.82 21.72 -1.47
C VAL A 176 1.06 22.45 -0.37
N GLU A 177 1.32 23.74 -0.22
CA GLU A 177 0.54 24.58 0.69
C GLU A 177 -0.95 24.51 0.35
N ASN A 178 -1.80 24.37 1.38
CA ASN A 178 -3.25 24.16 1.23
C ASN A 178 -3.64 22.92 0.39
N GLY A 179 -2.70 22.01 0.17
CA GLY A 179 -2.95 20.73 -0.48
C GLY A 179 -3.62 19.71 0.45
N PRO A 180 -3.90 18.50 -0.08
CA PRO A 180 -4.49 17.43 0.70
C PRO A 180 -3.64 17.10 1.92
N TYR A 181 -4.25 17.20 3.11
CA TYR A 181 -3.57 16.96 4.38
C TYR A 181 -3.82 15.57 4.92
N ASP A 182 -5.08 15.12 4.89
CA ASP A 182 -5.51 13.85 5.48
C ASP A 182 -6.11 12.96 4.39
N THR A 183 -5.22 12.36 3.60
CA THR A 183 -5.56 11.53 2.46
C THR A 183 -5.58 10.05 2.87
N HIS A 184 -6.66 9.35 2.59
CA HIS A 184 -6.86 7.95 2.94
C HIS A 184 -6.67 6.99 1.78
N VAL A 185 -7.16 7.35 0.59
CA VAL A 185 -7.08 6.50 -0.60
C VAL A 185 -6.59 7.33 -1.78
N LEU A 186 -5.72 6.75 -2.57
CA LEU A 186 -5.25 7.28 -3.84
C LEU A 186 -5.53 6.25 -4.94
N VAL A 187 -6.00 6.70 -6.10
CA VAL A 187 -6.23 5.83 -7.25
C VAL A 187 -5.76 6.51 -8.52
N SER A 188 -4.85 5.85 -9.23
CA SER A 188 -4.49 6.14 -10.62
C SER A 188 -5.11 5.08 -11.55
N HIS A 189 -5.33 5.39 -12.81
CA HIS A 189 -5.91 4.44 -13.74
C HIS A 189 -5.31 4.59 -15.15
N ASN A 190 -5.06 3.47 -15.84
CA ASN A 190 -4.42 3.47 -17.15
C ASN A 190 -5.25 4.17 -18.25
N LYS A 191 -6.57 4.16 -18.16
CA LYS A 191 -7.48 4.88 -19.07
C LYS A 191 -7.68 6.36 -18.69
N ALA A 192 -7.05 6.83 -17.62
CA ALA A 192 -7.14 8.21 -17.13
C ALA A 192 -5.75 8.77 -16.79
N PRO A 193 -4.83 8.84 -17.78
CA PRO A 193 -3.46 9.31 -17.54
C PRO A 193 -3.46 10.74 -16.99
N LYS A 194 -2.48 11.05 -16.17
CA LYS A 194 -2.33 12.34 -15.49
C LYS A 194 -3.51 12.72 -14.58
N ARG A 195 -4.23 11.73 -14.09
CA ARG A 195 -5.32 11.93 -13.12
C ARG A 195 -5.07 11.07 -11.90
N LEU A 196 -5.18 11.67 -10.75
CA LEU A 196 -5.18 11.01 -9.46
C LEU A 196 -6.51 11.32 -8.79
N ILE A 197 -7.21 10.29 -8.35
CA ILE A 197 -8.40 10.43 -7.51
C ILE A 197 -7.93 10.18 -6.10
N LEU A 198 -8.36 11.01 -5.18
CA LEU A 198 -8.03 10.87 -3.77
C LEU A 198 -9.27 11.03 -2.91
N GLN A 199 -9.30 10.26 -1.84
CA GLN A 199 -10.30 10.37 -0.79
C GLN A 199 -9.64 11.00 0.44
N LEU A 200 -10.22 12.09 0.90
CA LEU A 200 -9.98 12.65 2.24
C LEU A 200 -10.99 12.06 3.22
N VAL A 201 -10.81 12.27 4.50
CA VAL A 201 -11.73 11.74 5.55
C VAL A 201 -13.19 11.99 5.24
N MET A 202 -13.53 13.11 4.60
CA MET A 202 -14.92 13.52 4.33
C MET A 202 -15.21 13.92 2.88
N VAL A 203 -14.24 13.88 1.96
CA VAL A 203 -14.40 14.39 0.59
C VAL A 203 -13.62 13.55 -0.41
N ILE A 204 -14.24 13.30 -1.57
CA ILE A 204 -13.55 12.71 -2.73
C ILE A 204 -13.13 13.86 -3.66
N LEU A 205 -11.83 13.99 -3.92
CA LEU A 205 -11.28 14.97 -4.85
C LEU A 205 -10.63 14.28 -6.04
N LYS A 206 -10.75 14.94 -7.21
CA LYS A 206 -10.04 14.56 -8.42
C LYS A 206 -8.99 15.61 -8.74
N VAL A 207 -7.74 15.21 -8.71
CA VAL A 207 -6.60 16.10 -8.98
C VAL A 207 -5.98 15.77 -10.33
N LYS A 208 -5.70 16.80 -11.11
CA LYS A 208 -4.90 16.66 -12.32
C LYS A 208 -3.42 16.65 -11.94
N THR A 209 -2.70 15.59 -12.26
CA THR A 209 -1.26 15.55 -12.03
C THR A 209 -0.57 16.38 -13.11
N THR A 210 -0.06 17.56 -12.75
CA THR A 210 0.87 18.34 -13.55
C THR A 210 2.29 18.02 -13.12
N VAL A 211 3.11 17.67 -14.10
CA VAL A 211 4.56 17.51 -13.95
C VAL A 211 5.20 18.86 -14.13
#